data_7f80c864b1cfc2d73d9bb2063eb90cfb
#
_entry.id   7f80c864b1cfc2d73d9bb2063eb90cfb
#
_cell.length_a   1.000
_cell.length_b   1.000
_cell.length_c   1.000
_cell.angle_alpha   90.00
_cell.angle_beta   90.00
_cell.angle_gamma   90.00
#
_symmetry.space_group_name_H-M   'P 1'
#
loop_
_entity.id
_entity.type
_entity.pdbx_description
1 polymer ?
#
loop_
_entity_poly.entity_id
_entity_poly.type
_entity_poly.pdbx_seq_one_letter_code
_entity_poly.pdbx_strand_id
1 'polypeptide(L)'
;LSEGQKRLDKGLVLVCRELNRQILADGGHVSRNPAAMQSILLDLLSLREALTHRRLEVPKPIRDAIDRMMPMLRFFRHGDGRLALFNGANEGLDGSIDASLALDDAKGRPFGFAPHSGYQRLASGPSYVIADTGPPPPGRYSHTAHAGCLSFEMSAGRARLVVNCGSTRVLGPDWEAASRATAAQSTLVLADTSSARILRAKIGRALLGARLMEGPSRVESRRQENEAGTLIEAAHNGYEKLFGLTHRRRLFLYAGGEELRGEDMLVASEAPPSLMARLHPRAPAELLPFTIRFHLHPDARASLAHDGSNVLVMLANGEGWQFRAGGAGGTSDITLEETVYLGAGEPARRSEQIVVTGTVLRGAAKVNWAWKRLSSRHHTKAAPAPLPELPDLEVPASEAEPDAE
;
A
#
# COMPACT_ATOMS: atom_id res chain seq x y z
N LEU A 1 -27.42 -38.70 14.35
CA LEU A 1 -27.29 -37.41 13.68
C LEU A 1 -27.71 -37.56 12.22
N SER A 2 -28.55 -36.62 11.73
CA SER A 2 -28.91 -36.59 10.33
C SER A 2 -27.68 -36.32 9.46
N GLU A 3 -27.72 -36.72 8.18
CA GLU A 3 -26.62 -36.47 7.23
C GLU A 3 -26.29 -34.95 7.13
N GLY A 4 -27.33 -34.09 7.19
CA GLY A 4 -27.15 -32.65 7.23
C GLY A 4 -26.38 -32.14 8.44
N GLN A 5 -26.63 -32.71 9.63
CA GLN A 5 -25.92 -32.33 10.85
C GLN A 5 -24.44 -32.74 10.77
N LYS A 6 -24.12 -33.92 10.28
CA LYS A 6 -22.72 -34.37 10.09
C LYS A 6 -21.97 -33.46 9.12
N ARG A 7 -22.61 -33.00 8.04
CA ARG A 7 -22.02 -32.05 7.09
C ARG A 7 -21.76 -30.69 7.72
N LEU A 8 -22.72 -30.18 8.50
CA LEU A 8 -22.58 -28.93 9.21
C LEU A 8 -21.40 -28.98 10.19
N ASP A 9 -21.34 -30.00 11.06
CA ASP A 9 -20.28 -30.15 12.06
C ASP A 9 -18.91 -30.23 11.40
N LYS A 10 -18.78 -31.04 10.32
CA LYS A 10 -17.54 -31.11 9.54
C LYS A 10 -17.19 -29.77 8.89
N GLY A 11 -18.17 -29.06 8.34
CA GLY A 11 -17.99 -27.75 7.71
C GLY A 11 -17.49 -26.72 8.70
N LEU A 12 -18.09 -26.62 9.89
CA LEU A 12 -17.68 -25.68 10.93
C LEU A 12 -16.25 -25.95 11.42
N VAL A 13 -15.86 -27.23 11.59
CA VAL A 13 -14.48 -27.60 11.95
C VAL A 13 -13.49 -27.12 10.88
N LEU A 14 -13.81 -27.32 9.60
CA LEU A 14 -12.94 -26.88 8.49
C LEU A 14 -12.84 -25.39 8.42
N VAL A 15 -13.93 -24.64 8.54
CA VAL A 15 -13.95 -23.16 8.55
C VAL A 15 -13.09 -22.65 9.71
N CYS A 16 -13.30 -23.11 10.93
CA CYS A 16 -12.54 -22.70 12.10
C CYS A 16 -11.02 -22.93 11.91
N ARG A 17 -10.64 -24.07 11.32
CA ARG A 17 -9.24 -24.37 11.02
C ARG A 17 -8.64 -23.40 10.01
N GLU A 18 -9.38 -23.08 8.93
CA GLU A 18 -8.89 -22.17 7.91
C GLU A 18 -8.87 -20.72 8.41
N LEU A 19 -9.79 -20.28 9.25
CA LEU A 19 -9.74 -18.96 9.88
C LEU A 19 -8.47 -18.76 10.71
N ASN A 20 -8.07 -19.77 11.50
CA ASN A 20 -6.83 -19.71 12.26
C ASN A 20 -5.56 -19.64 11.39
N ARG A 21 -5.64 -20.05 10.13
CA ARG A 21 -4.52 -20.02 9.17
C ARG A 21 -4.48 -18.74 8.34
N GLN A 22 -5.65 -18.18 8.06
CA GLN A 22 -5.77 -17.13 7.04
C GLN A 22 -6.08 -15.76 7.62
N ILE A 23 -6.68 -15.67 8.82
CA ILE A 23 -6.97 -14.39 9.47
C ILE A 23 -5.90 -14.11 10.52
N LEU A 24 -5.14 -13.06 10.28
CA LEU A 24 -4.05 -12.62 11.14
C LEU A 24 -4.57 -12.01 12.45
N ALA A 25 -3.68 -11.79 13.40
CA ALA A 25 -4.06 -11.28 14.72
C ALA A 25 -4.66 -9.85 14.68
N ASP A 26 -4.26 -9.05 13.68
CA ASP A 26 -4.83 -7.72 13.41
C ASP A 26 -6.12 -7.74 12.56
N GLY A 27 -6.62 -8.91 12.20
CA GLY A 27 -7.82 -9.09 11.37
C GLY A 27 -7.57 -9.05 9.86
N GLY A 28 -6.35 -8.79 9.42
CA GLY A 28 -5.99 -8.86 8.01
C GLY A 28 -5.97 -10.29 7.49
N HIS A 29 -6.18 -10.46 6.19
CA HIS A 29 -6.03 -11.74 5.52
C HIS A 29 -4.57 -12.00 5.16
N VAL A 30 -4.12 -13.25 5.26
CA VAL A 30 -2.72 -13.65 4.99
C VAL A 30 -2.25 -13.33 3.57
N SER A 31 -3.14 -13.18 2.60
CA SER A 31 -2.81 -12.69 1.25
C SER A 31 -2.56 -11.19 1.19
N ARG A 32 -2.79 -10.47 2.26
CA ARG A 32 -2.69 -9.02 2.36
C ARG A 32 -3.60 -8.26 1.36
N ASN A 33 -4.64 -8.93 0.87
CA ASN A 33 -5.62 -8.40 -0.08
C ASN A 33 -6.88 -7.94 0.67
N PRO A 34 -7.20 -6.61 0.70
CA PRO A 34 -8.38 -6.08 1.38
C PRO A 34 -9.70 -6.65 0.87
N ALA A 35 -9.83 -6.89 -0.44
CA ALA A 35 -11.06 -7.44 -1.02
C ALA A 35 -11.27 -8.92 -0.64
N ALA A 36 -10.19 -9.71 -0.56
CA ALA A 36 -10.27 -11.09 -0.08
C ALA A 36 -10.71 -11.15 1.39
N MET A 37 -10.18 -10.25 2.22
CA MET A 37 -10.60 -10.09 3.61
C MET A 37 -12.10 -9.73 3.69
N GLN A 38 -12.55 -8.74 2.93
CA GLN A 38 -13.97 -8.33 2.90
C GLN A 38 -14.88 -9.48 2.48
N SER A 39 -14.53 -10.24 1.43
CA SER A 39 -15.33 -11.37 0.96
C SER A 39 -15.51 -12.42 2.05
N ILE A 40 -14.43 -12.80 2.73
CA ILE A 40 -14.48 -13.76 3.84
C ILE A 40 -15.35 -13.22 4.98
N LEU A 41 -15.22 -11.94 5.31
CA LEU A 41 -16.03 -11.31 6.36
C LEU A 41 -17.52 -11.38 6.02
N LEU A 42 -17.93 -11.09 4.79
CA LEU A 42 -19.32 -11.21 4.34
C LEU A 42 -19.84 -12.65 4.48
N ASP A 43 -19.05 -13.64 4.09
CA ASP A 43 -19.40 -15.06 4.25
C ASP A 43 -19.57 -15.43 5.74
N LEU A 44 -18.68 -14.94 6.60
CA LEU A 44 -18.76 -15.20 8.04
C LEU A 44 -19.97 -14.52 8.70
N LEU A 45 -20.30 -13.30 8.29
CA LEU A 45 -21.50 -12.60 8.76
C LEU A 45 -22.75 -13.36 8.35
N SER A 46 -22.83 -13.81 7.10
CA SER A 46 -23.94 -14.62 6.59
C SER A 46 -24.05 -15.95 7.34
N LEU A 47 -22.92 -16.61 7.61
CA LEU A 47 -22.88 -17.86 8.36
C LEU A 47 -23.34 -17.64 9.82
N ARG A 48 -22.87 -16.56 10.47
CA ARG A 48 -23.29 -16.18 11.82
C ARG A 48 -24.81 -16.01 11.89
N GLU A 49 -25.41 -15.25 10.98
CA GLU A 49 -26.86 -15.02 10.90
C GLU A 49 -27.62 -16.34 10.67
N ALA A 50 -27.14 -17.20 9.76
CA ALA A 50 -27.77 -18.48 9.49
C ALA A 50 -27.76 -19.44 10.70
N LEU A 51 -26.66 -19.48 11.46
CA LEU A 51 -26.56 -20.27 12.70
C LEU A 51 -27.48 -19.71 13.78
N THR A 52 -27.47 -18.39 13.99
CA THR A 52 -28.30 -17.70 14.98
C THR A 52 -29.78 -17.91 14.69
N HIS A 53 -30.22 -17.77 13.45
CA HIS A 53 -31.61 -18.00 13.04
C HIS A 53 -32.06 -19.46 13.32
N ARG A 54 -31.14 -20.42 13.21
CA ARG A 54 -31.37 -21.82 13.55
C ARG A 54 -31.20 -22.13 15.05
N ARG A 55 -30.94 -21.15 15.88
CA ARG A 55 -30.64 -21.29 17.31
C ARG A 55 -29.47 -22.24 17.59
N LEU A 56 -28.48 -22.26 16.68
CA LEU A 56 -27.25 -22.98 16.84
C LEU A 56 -26.17 -22.05 17.42
N GLU A 57 -25.28 -22.61 18.22
CA GLU A 57 -24.15 -21.85 18.75
C GLU A 57 -23.17 -21.47 17.63
N VAL A 58 -22.80 -20.20 17.56
CA VAL A 58 -21.73 -19.72 16.67
C VAL A 58 -20.40 -20.08 17.30
N PRO A 59 -19.53 -20.86 16.63
CA PRO A 59 -18.23 -21.22 17.17
C PRO A 59 -17.37 -20.01 17.53
N LYS A 60 -16.67 -20.06 18.65
CA LYS A 60 -15.80 -18.97 19.13
C LYS A 60 -14.80 -18.48 18.07
N PRO A 61 -14.08 -19.34 17.29
CA PRO A 61 -13.17 -18.86 16.25
C PRO A 61 -13.83 -18.01 15.17
N ILE A 62 -15.12 -18.24 14.87
CA ILE A 62 -15.88 -17.43 13.90
C ILE A 62 -16.17 -16.05 14.48
N ARG A 63 -16.65 -15.98 15.74
CA ARG A 63 -16.89 -14.71 16.44
C ARG A 63 -15.61 -13.88 16.53
N ASP A 64 -14.53 -14.50 17.05
CA ASP A 64 -13.24 -13.85 17.22
C ASP A 64 -12.66 -13.35 15.87
N ALA A 65 -12.89 -14.07 14.76
CA ALA A 65 -12.45 -13.65 13.45
C ALA A 65 -13.24 -12.40 12.98
N ILE A 66 -14.57 -12.41 13.10
CA ILE A 66 -15.44 -11.27 12.78
C ILE A 66 -15.01 -10.04 13.58
N ASP A 67 -14.82 -10.19 14.90
CA ASP A 67 -14.44 -9.11 15.81
C ASP A 67 -13.10 -8.44 15.43
N ARG A 68 -12.12 -9.23 14.94
CA ARG A 68 -10.84 -8.69 14.46
C ARG A 68 -10.94 -8.10 13.04
N MET A 69 -11.74 -8.69 12.17
CA MET A 69 -11.83 -8.26 10.77
C MET A 69 -12.64 -6.97 10.61
N MET A 70 -13.61 -6.69 11.47
CA MET A 70 -14.42 -5.46 11.41
C MET A 70 -13.59 -4.16 11.55
N PRO A 71 -12.72 -4.01 12.56
CA PRO A 71 -11.80 -2.86 12.62
C PRO A 71 -10.86 -2.79 11.41
N MET A 72 -10.41 -3.95 10.89
CA MET A 72 -9.55 -4.01 9.72
C MET A 72 -10.27 -3.60 8.43
N LEU A 73 -11.56 -3.89 8.30
CA LEU A 73 -12.38 -3.38 7.19
C LEU A 73 -12.43 -1.84 7.20
N ARG A 74 -12.60 -1.23 8.39
CA ARG A 74 -12.53 0.23 8.54
C ARG A 74 -11.13 0.77 8.24
N PHE A 75 -10.09 0.03 8.58
CA PHE A 75 -8.70 0.38 8.32
C PHE A 75 -8.45 0.59 6.83
N PHE A 76 -8.91 -0.32 5.96
CA PHE A 76 -8.71 -0.24 4.51
C PHE A 76 -9.65 0.71 3.78
N ARG A 77 -10.59 1.31 4.48
CA ARG A 77 -11.60 2.18 3.88
C ARG A 77 -11.07 3.59 3.68
N HIS A 78 -11.18 4.10 2.47
CA HIS A 78 -11.00 5.51 2.14
C HIS A 78 -12.21 6.36 2.53
N GLY A 79 -12.09 7.68 2.38
CA GLY A 79 -13.14 8.62 2.72
C GLY A 79 -14.41 8.52 1.86
N ASP A 80 -14.32 7.93 0.67
CA ASP A 80 -15.45 7.57 -0.20
C ASP A 80 -16.21 6.32 0.27
N GLY A 81 -15.67 5.63 1.25
CA GLY A 81 -16.24 4.41 1.78
C GLY A 81 -15.76 3.13 1.10
N ARG A 82 -14.94 3.20 0.08
CA ARG A 82 -14.44 2.05 -0.70
C ARG A 82 -13.06 1.60 -0.21
N LEU A 83 -12.64 0.40 -0.62
CA LEU A 83 -11.38 -0.20 -0.21
C LEU A 83 -10.16 0.41 -0.91
N ALA A 84 -9.02 0.35 -0.25
CA ALA A 84 -7.71 0.57 -0.83
C ALA A 84 -7.29 -0.59 -1.75
N LEU A 85 -6.52 -0.28 -2.81
CA LEU A 85 -6.21 -1.17 -3.94
C LEU A 85 -4.86 -1.88 -3.76
N PHE A 86 -4.72 -2.67 -2.71
CA PHE A 86 -3.49 -3.43 -2.45
C PHE A 86 -3.64 -4.91 -2.80
N ASN A 87 -2.57 -5.50 -3.34
CA ASN A 87 -2.40 -6.94 -3.49
C ASN A 87 -3.55 -7.64 -4.23
N GLY A 88 -4.09 -7.01 -5.26
CA GLY A 88 -5.16 -7.53 -6.10
C GLY A 88 -6.56 -7.15 -5.65
N ALA A 89 -6.69 -6.20 -4.73
CA ALA A 89 -7.97 -5.62 -4.37
C ALA A 89 -8.49 -4.68 -5.47
N ASN A 90 -9.80 -4.52 -5.48
CA ASN A 90 -10.55 -3.46 -6.13
C ASN A 90 -11.31 -2.66 -5.05
N GLU A 91 -12.04 -1.63 -5.47
CA GLU A 91 -12.80 -0.75 -4.57
C GLU A 91 -13.88 -1.48 -3.73
N GLY A 92 -14.22 -2.71 -4.10
CA GLY A 92 -15.33 -3.46 -3.53
C GLY A 92 -16.64 -3.21 -4.28
N LEU A 93 -17.66 -4.01 -3.96
CA LEU A 93 -19.00 -3.84 -4.50
C LEU A 93 -19.73 -2.71 -3.78
N ASP A 94 -20.46 -1.91 -4.53
CA ASP A 94 -21.26 -0.80 -3.98
C ASP A 94 -22.18 -1.28 -2.85
N GLY A 95 -22.15 -0.57 -1.73
CA GLY A 95 -22.98 -0.87 -0.57
C GLY A 95 -22.56 -2.08 0.27
N SER A 96 -21.73 -2.98 -0.24
CA SER A 96 -21.35 -4.21 0.47
C SER A 96 -20.52 -3.94 1.74
N ILE A 97 -19.67 -2.93 1.70
CA ILE A 97 -18.86 -2.50 2.84
C ILE A 97 -19.75 -1.89 3.91
N ASP A 98 -20.65 -0.99 3.50
CA ASP A 98 -21.59 -0.33 4.42
C ASP A 98 -22.55 -1.34 5.03
N ALA A 99 -23.04 -2.32 4.26
CA ALA A 99 -23.84 -3.43 4.77
C ALA A 99 -23.10 -4.26 5.82
N SER A 100 -21.82 -4.58 5.58
CA SER A 100 -20.99 -5.27 6.56
C SER A 100 -20.83 -4.48 7.84
N LEU A 101 -20.56 -3.18 7.72
CA LEU A 101 -20.36 -2.28 8.86
C LEU A 101 -21.66 -1.98 9.62
N ALA A 102 -22.83 -2.08 8.98
CA ALA A 102 -24.14 -1.94 9.64
C ALA A 102 -24.44 -3.11 10.61
N LEU A 103 -23.77 -4.27 10.40
CA LEU A 103 -23.89 -5.44 11.27
C LEU A 103 -22.87 -5.43 12.42
N ASP A 104 -22.10 -4.35 12.55
CA ASP A 104 -21.11 -4.19 13.62
C ASP A 104 -21.64 -3.26 14.73
N ASP A 105 -21.76 -3.78 15.93
CA ASP A 105 -22.18 -3.03 17.11
C ASP A 105 -21.10 -2.07 17.63
N ALA A 106 -19.81 -2.31 17.27
CA ALA A 106 -18.68 -1.53 17.72
C ALA A 106 -18.35 -0.37 16.75
N LYS A 107 -18.83 0.82 17.06
CA LYS A 107 -18.53 2.07 16.31
C LYS A 107 -17.15 2.63 16.68
N GLY A 108 -16.08 1.88 16.46
CA GLY A 108 -14.71 2.30 16.75
C GLY A 108 -14.04 3.08 15.60
N ARG A 109 -13.04 3.92 15.95
CA ARG A 109 -12.12 4.48 14.94
C ARG A 109 -11.16 3.40 14.47
N PRO A 110 -10.72 3.42 13.19
CA PRO A 110 -9.67 2.53 12.72
C PRO A 110 -8.38 2.76 13.51
N PHE A 111 -7.64 1.70 13.79
CA PHE A 111 -6.30 1.80 14.35
C PHE A 111 -5.31 2.32 13.30
N GLY A 112 -4.13 2.80 13.73
CA GLY A 112 -3.11 3.39 12.84
C GLY A 112 -2.10 2.39 12.30
N PHE A 113 -1.90 1.24 12.96
CA PHE A 113 -0.88 0.27 12.60
C PHE A 113 -1.41 -1.16 12.67
N ALA A 114 -1.21 -1.92 11.60
CA ALA A 114 -1.56 -3.33 11.45
C ALA A 114 -0.28 -4.18 11.33
N PRO A 115 0.37 -4.56 12.44
CA PRO A 115 1.72 -5.13 12.44
C PRO A 115 1.80 -6.52 11.79
N HIS A 116 0.74 -7.31 11.85
CA HIS A 116 0.72 -8.67 11.31
C HIS A 116 0.48 -8.70 9.80
N SER A 117 -0.36 -7.82 9.29
CA SER A 117 -0.60 -7.67 7.86
C SER A 117 0.32 -6.63 7.20
N GLY A 118 1.09 -5.86 7.99
CA GLY A 118 2.11 -4.96 7.50
C GLY A 118 1.56 -3.72 6.79
N TYR A 119 0.48 -3.12 7.33
CA TYR A 119 -0.07 -1.88 6.80
C TYR A 119 -0.05 -0.77 7.84
N GLN A 120 0.07 0.46 7.37
CA GLN A 120 -0.05 1.65 8.20
C GLN A 120 -1.12 2.58 7.65
N ARG A 121 -1.89 3.18 8.56
CA ARG A 121 -2.91 4.19 8.26
C ARG A 121 -2.58 5.48 9.00
N LEU A 122 -2.45 6.57 8.25
CA LEU A 122 -2.35 7.91 8.80
C LEU A 122 -3.69 8.60 8.53
N ALA A 123 -4.21 9.28 9.54
CA ALA A 123 -5.49 10.00 9.41
C ALA A 123 -5.38 11.32 10.17
N SER A 124 -5.58 12.42 9.48
CA SER A 124 -5.60 13.75 10.08
C SER A 124 -6.54 14.66 9.29
N GLY A 125 -7.44 15.34 9.98
CA GLY A 125 -8.48 16.14 9.33
C GLY A 125 -9.24 15.33 8.28
N PRO A 126 -9.35 15.84 7.04
CA PRO A 126 -10.01 15.13 5.94
C PRO A 126 -9.11 14.12 5.24
N SER A 127 -7.81 14.07 5.56
CA SER A 127 -6.83 13.29 4.80
C SER A 127 -6.58 11.91 5.43
N TYR A 128 -6.57 10.90 4.56
CA TYR A 128 -6.27 9.52 4.90
C TYR A 128 -5.16 9.01 3.97
N VAL A 129 -4.14 8.40 4.57
CA VAL A 129 -3.05 7.72 3.85
C VAL A 129 -3.00 6.28 4.34
N ILE A 130 -3.00 5.33 3.42
CA ILE A 130 -2.82 3.91 3.71
C ILE A 130 -1.57 3.46 2.97
N ALA A 131 -0.61 2.90 3.68
CA ALA A 131 0.69 2.49 3.14
C ALA A 131 0.95 0.99 3.36
N ASP A 132 1.49 0.35 2.34
CA ASP A 132 1.97 -1.03 2.39
C ASP A 132 3.40 -1.04 2.94
N THR A 133 3.56 -1.41 4.20
CA THR A 133 4.85 -1.45 4.91
C THR A 133 5.22 -2.86 5.37
N GLY A 134 4.71 -3.88 4.69
CA GLY A 134 4.97 -5.27 5.03
C GLY A 134 5.57 -6.09 3.89
N PRO A 135 6.15 -7.27 4.20
CA PRO A 135 6.67 -8.16 3.19
C PRO A 135 5.55 -8.74 2.32
N PRO A 136 5.86 -9.17 1.10
CA PRO A 136 4.90 -9.90 0.27
C PRO A 136 4.30 -11.11 1.00
N PRO A 137 3.04 -11.46 0.71
CA PRO A 137 2.41 -12.62 1.35
C PRO A 137 3.14 -13.93 1.00
N PRO A 138 3.05 -14.97 1.86
CA PRO A 138 3.67 -16.27 1.61
C PRO A 138 3.26 -16.87 0.26
N GLY A 139 4.17 -17.58 -0.41
CA GLY A 139 4.05 -18.02 -1.80
C GLY A 139 2.68 -18.59 -2.21
N ARG A 140 2.08 -19.48 -1.38
CA ARG A 140 0.75 -20.06 -1.66
C ARG A 140 -0.41 -19.05 -1.57
N TYR A 141 -0.21 -17.90 -0.94
CA TYR A 141 -1.20 -16.82 -0.81
C TYR A 141 -0.88 -15.61 -1.66
N SER A 142 0.17 -15.68 -2.50
CA SER A 142 0.65 -14.56 -3.31
C SER A 142 0.11 -14.53 -4.75
N HIS A 143 -0.94 -15.30 -5.06
CA HIS A 143 -1.49 -15.39 -6.41
C HIS A 143 -2.03 -14.08 -6.97
N THR A 144 -2.53 -13.22 -6.09
CA THR A 144 -3.01 -11.87 -6.44
C THR A 144 -2.06 -10.77 -5.99
N ALA A 145 -1.00 -11.11 -5.26
CA ALA A 145 -0.10 -10.13 -4.67
C ALA A 145 0.62 -9.28 -5.73
N HIS A 146 0.84 -8.03 -5.38
CA HIS A 146 1.54 -7.05 -6.20
C HIS A 146 2.98 -6.84 -5.71
N ALA A 147 3.86 -6.40 -6.59
CA ALA A 147 5.19 -5.91 -6.25
C ALA A 147 5.10 -4.46 -5.74
N GLY A 148 4.25 -4.23 -4.73
CA GLY A 148 3.83 -2.90 -4.26
C GLY A 148 4.38 -2.51 -2.89
N CYS A 149 5.44 -3.14 -2.41
CA CYS A 149 6.03 -2.77 -1.13
C CYS A 149 6.40 -1.28 -1.09
N LEU A 150 6.07 -0.59 0.00
CA LEU A 150 6.14 0.85 0.23
C LEU A 150 5.26 1.71 -0.69
N SER A 151 4.32 1.12 -1.45
CA SER A 151 3.28 1.93 -2.09
C SER A 151 2.29 2.48 -1.08
N PHE A 152 1.63 3.58 -1.45
CA PHE A 152 0.59 4.18 -0.62
C PHE A 152 -0.57 4.67 -1.47
N GLU A 153 -1.72 4.84 -0.82
CA GLU A 153 -2.88 5.53 -1.36
C GLU A 153 -3.28 6.69 -0.45
N MET A 154 -3.81 7.75 -1.03
CA MET A 154 -4.24 8.96 -0.30
C MET A 154 -5.61 9.41 -0.78
N SER A 155 -6.44 9.81 0.18
CA SER A 155 -7.71 10.51 -0.09
C SER A 155 -7.86 11.75 0.77
N ALA A 156 -8.60 12.74 0.26
CA ALA A 156 -8.99 13.97 0.94
C ALA A 156 -10.51 14.05 0.99
N GLY A 157 -11.09 13.96 2.19
CA GLY A 157 -12.52 13.74 2.34
C GLY A 157 -12.98 12.52 1.55
N ARG A 158 -13.97 12.67 0.70
CA ARG A 158 -14.50 11.61 -0.17
C ARG A 158 -13.76 11.46 -1.50
N ALA A 159 -12.81 12.33 -1.82
CA ALA A 159 -12.10 12.29 -3.09
C ALA A 159 -10.77 11.53 -2.93
N ARG A 160 -10.49 10.58 -3.82
CA ARG A 160 -9.19 9.91 -3.91
C ARG A 160 -8.23 10.79 -4.68
N LEU A 161 -7.01 10.87 -4.21
CA LEU A 161 -5.94 11.65 -4.83
C LEU A 161 -4.88 10.71 -5.44
N VAL A 162 -4.16 9.98 -4.59
CA VAL A 162 -3.16 9.00 -5.01
C VAL A 162 -3.73 7.61 -4.81
N VAL A 163 -3.59 6.77 -5.82
CA VAL A 163 -4.09 5.39 -5.83
C VAL A 163 -3.02 4.44 -6.40
N ASN A 164 -3.24 3.15 -6.28
CA ASN A 164 -2.57 2.15 -7.11
C ASN A 164 -3.44 1.86 -8.35
N CYS A 165 -2.89 1.26 -9.40
CA CYS A 165 -3.67 0.96 -10.61
C CYS A 165 -4.84 -0.01 -10.35
N GLY A 166 -4.81 -0.77 -9.26
CA GLY A 166 -5.78 -1.83 -9.01
C GLY A 166 -5.43 -3.11 -9.76
N SER A 167 -6.41 -3.98 -9.97
CA SER A 167 -6.19 -5.31 -10.56
C SER A 167 -7.33 -5.70 -11.50
N THR A 168 -6.99 -6.46 -12.56
CA THR A 168 -7.96 -7.09 -13.43
C THR A 168 -7.53 -8.48 -13.83
N ARG A 169 -8.50 -9.39 -13.99
CA ARG A 169 -8.30 -10.72 -14.59
C ARG A 169 -9.03 -10.84 -15.93
N VAL A 170 -9.98 -9.97 -16.18
CA VAL A 170 -10.86 -10.05 -17.35
C VAL A 170 -10.16 -9.58 -18.61
N LEU A 171 -9.25 -8.60 -18.50
CA LEU A 171 -8.46 -8.10 -19.62
C LEU A 171 -7.36 -9.07 -20.08
N GLY A 172 -7.20 -10.20 -19.41
CA GLY A 172 -6.26 -11.26 -19.77
C GLY A 172 -4.96 -11.25 -18.98
N PRO A 173 -4.11 -12.29 -19.21
CA PRO A 173 -2.94 -12.57 -18.38
C PRO A 173 -1.84 -11.52 -18.44
N ASP A 174 -1.71 -10.80 -19.54
CA ASP A 174 -0.69 -9.76 -19.69
C ASP A 174 -1.07 -8.51 -18.89
N TRP A 175 -2.34 -8.13 -18.89
CA TRP A 175 -2.88 -7.06 -18.06
C TRP A 175 -2.81 -7.42 -16.57
N GLU A 176 -3.16 -8.67 -16.22
CA GLU A 176 -2.99 -9.17 -14.85
C GLU A 176 -1.53 -9.05 -14.40
N ALA A 177 -0.57 -9.43 -15.23
CA ALA A 177 0.84 -9.35 -14.92
C ALA A 177 1.35 -7.89 -14.82
N ALA A 178 0.91 -7.02 -15.72
CA ALA A 178 1.27 -5.60 -15.73
C ALA A 178 0.73 -4.87 -14.48
N SER A 179 -0.53 -5.10 -14.11
CA SER A 179 -1.15 -4.48 -12.93
C SER A 179 -0.49 -4.88 -11.61
N ARG A 180 0.26 -5.98 -11.59
CA ARG A 180 0.97 -6.49 -10.42
C ARG A 180 2.43 -6.02 -10.34
N ALA A 181 2.96 -5.38 -11.38
CA ALA A 181 4.32 -4.83 -11.41
C ALA A 181 4.46 -3.62 -10.47
N THR A 182 5.68 -3.33 -10.03
CA THR A 182 5.95 -2.13 -9.19
C THR A 182 5.58 -0.84 -9.92
N ALA A 183 5.74 -0.79 -11.24
CA ALA A 183 5.36 0.37 -12.05
C ALA A 183 3.84 0.69 -12.04
N ALA A 184 3.00 -0.27 -11.65
CA ALA A 184 1.54 -0.07 -11.47
C ALA A 184 1.16 0.35 -10.04
N GLN A 185 2.14 0.63 -9.19
CA GLN A 185 1.96 1.00 -7.79
C GLN A 185 2.58 2.37 -7.51
N SER A 186 2.01 3.13 -6.59
CA SER A 186 2.51 4.46 -6.20
C SER A 186 3.74 4.34 -5.29
N THR A 187 4.86 3.92 -5.89
CA THR A 187 6.15 3.71 -5.24
C THR A 187 7.33 3.88 -6.20
N LEU A 188 8.56 3.62 -5.71
CA LEU A 188 9.79 3.74 -6.47
C LEU A 188 10.08 2.47 -7.29
N VAL A 189 10.46 2.67 -8.55
CA VAL A 189 10.96 1.64 -9.49
C VAL A 189 12.42 1.92 -9.80
N LEU A 190 13.30 0.94 -9.63
CA LEU A 190 14.73 1.06 -9.91
C LEU A 190 15.08 0.33 -11.22
N ALA A 191 15.70 1.03 -12.17
CA ALA A 191 16.18 0.49 -13.45
C ALA A 191 15.09 -0.39 -14.15
N ASP A 192 13.87 0.12 -14.26
CA ASP A 192 12.69 -0.57 -14.81
C ASP A 192 12.43 -1.97 -14.26
N THR A 193 12.90 -2.22 -13.04
CA THR A 193 12.80 -3.52 -12.39
C THR A 193 11.78 -3.49 -11.26
N SER A 194 10.86 -4.47 -11.24
CA SER A 194 9.93 -4.65 -10.12
C SER A 194 10.66 -5.15 -8.87
N SER A 195 10.25 -4.63 -7.69
CA SER A 195 10.79 -5.04 -6.38
C SER A 195 10.49 -6.49 -6.02
N ALA A 196 9.56 -7.14 -6.73
CA ALA A 196 9.23 -8.55 -6.62
C ALA A 196 8.98 -9.16 -8.01
N ARG A 197 9.28 -10.43 -8.17
CA ARG A 197 9.15 -11.15 -9.45
C ARG A 197 7.98 -12.12 -9.43
N ILE A 198 7.11 -12.01 -10.42
CA ILE A 198 5.99 -12.93 -10.64
C ILE A 198 6.45 -14.12 -11.48
N LEU A 199 5.98 -15.32 -11.12
CA LEU A 199 6.24 -16.53 -11.91
C LEU A 199 5.57 -16.42 -13.30
N ARG A 200 6.39 -16.32 -14.36
CA ARG A 200 5.92 -16.19 -15.76
C ARG A 200 6.05 -17.47 -16.57
N ALA A 201 6.89 -18.42 -16.16
CA ALA A 201 7.12 -19.67 -16.88
C ALA A 201 5.81 -20.46 -17.03
N LYS A 202 5.43 -20.81 -18.28
CA LYS A 202 4.15 -21.47 -18.59
C LYS A 202 3.91 -22.73 -17.75
N ILE A 203 4.89 -23.64 -17.69
CA ILE A 203 4.79 -24.88 -16.93
C ILE A 203 4.71 -24.60 -15.42
N GLY A 204 5.58 -23.72 -14.90
CA GLY A 204 5.55 -23.35 -13.49
C GLY A 204 4.24 -22.66 -13.09
N ARG A 205 3.70 -21.79 -13.98
CA ARG A 205 2.42 -21.12 -13.75
C ARG A 205 1.23 -22.09 -13.78
N ALA A 206 1.27 -23.11 -14.64
CA ALA A 206 0.23 -24.17 -14.67
C ALA A 206 0.21 -24.98 -13.37
N LEU A 207 1.37 -25.26 -12.78
CA LEU A 207 1.50 -26.07 -11.56
C LEU A 207 1.32 -25.25 -10.26
N LEU A 208 1.86 -24.05 -10.22
CA LEU A 208 1.97 -23.24 -9.01
C LEU A 208 1.11 -21.95 -9.03
N GLY A 209 0.47 -21.67 -10.16
CA GLY A 209 -0.23 -20.39 -10.39
C GLY A 209 0.73 -19.20 -10.55
N ALA A 210 0.18 -18.00 -10.68
CA ALA A 210 0.93 -16.75 -10.85
C ALA A 210 1.48 -16.22 -9.51
N ARG A 211 2.28 -17.00 -8.80
CA ARG A 211 2.86 -16.63 -7.48
C ARG A 211 3.96 -15.59 -7.61
N LEU A 212 4.18 -14.83 -6.54
CA LEU A 212 5.44 -14.12 -6.35
C LEU A 212 6.54 -15.14 -5.99
N MET A 213 7.63 -15.12 -6.74
CA MET A 213 8.76 -16.05 -6.56
C MET A 213 9.90 -15.42 -5.78
N GLU A 214 10.12 -14.14 -5.96
CA GLU A 214 11.14 -13.34 -5.32
C GLU A 214 10.55 -11.98 -4.99
N GLY A 215 10.99 -11.39 -3.89
CA GLY A 215 10.55 -10.08 -3.43
C GLY A 215 11.26 -9.68 -2.15
N PRO A 216 10.91 -8.55 -1.57
CA PRO A 216 11.44 -8.15 -0.28
C PRO A 216 11.25 -9.25 0.76
N SER A 217 12.36 -9.72 1.33
CA SER A 217 12.37 -10.69 2.44
C SER A 217 12.46 -10.01 3.79
N ARG A 218 12.98 -8.78 3.81
CA ARG A 218 13.09 -7.92 4.99
C ARG A 218 12.40 -6.60 4.68
N VAL A 219 11.36 -6.30 5.46
CA VAL A 219 10.66 -5.01 5.46
C VAL A 219 10.58 -4.55 6.90
N GLU A 220 11.16 -3.40 7.16
CA GLU A 220 11.18 -2.78 8.46
C GLU A 220 10.29 -1.54 8.43
N SER A 221 9.54 -1.29 9.49
CA SER A 221 8.74 -0.09 9.60
C SER A 221 8.72 0.45 11.03
N ARG A 222 8.73 1.76 11.14
CA ARG A 222 8.61 2.50 12.40
C ARG A 222 7.51 3.54 12.26
N ARG A 223 6.89 3.88 13.38
CA ARG A 223 5.85 4.88 13.48
C ARG A 223 6.09 5.77 14.68
N GLN A 224 5.91 7.08 14.50
CA GLN A 224 5.94 8.08 15.54
C GLN A 224 4.78 9.05 15.37
N GLU A 225 4.10 9.35 16.46
CA GLU A 225 3.00 10.30 16.48
C GLU A 225 3.29 11.38 17.53
N ASN A 226 3.08 12.62 17.15
CA ASN A 226 3.17 13.78 18.03
C ASN A 226 2.15 14.84 17.63
N GLU A 227 2.16 15.99 18.30
CA GLU A 227 1.25 17.10 18.03
C GLU A 227 1.41 17.69 16.63
N ALA A 228 2.58 17.60 16.00
CA ALA A 228 2.83 18.08 14.65
C ALA A 228 2.26 17.15 13.57
N GLY A 229 2.07 15.87 13.87
CA GLY A 229 1.55 14.90 12.93
C GLY A 229 1.99 13.47 13.17
N THR A 230 1.87 12.64 12.15
CA THR A 230 2.26 11.23 12.16
C THR A 230 3.36 10.99 11.14
N LEU A 231 4.49 10.45 11.59
CA LEU A 231 5.60 9.99 10.75
C LEU A 231 5.60 8.46 10.69
N ILE A 232 5.73 7.94 9.48
CA ILE A 232 6.13 6.55 9.26
C ILE A 232 7.41 6.51 8.46
N GLU A 233 8.29 5.58 8.81
CA GLU A 233 9.47 5.22 8.05
C GLU A 233 9.43 3.74 7.77
N ALA A 234 9.67 3.35 6.52
CA ALA A 234 9.75 1.94 6.16
C ALA A 234 10.84 1.71 5.10
N ALA A 235 11.42 0.52 5.12
CA ALA A 235 12.49 0.13 4.20
C ALA A 235 12.31 -1.31 3.74
N HIS A 236 12.73 -1.61 2.51
CA HIS A 236 12.72 -2.97 2.00
C HIS A 236 13.98 -3.29 1.19
N ASN A 237 14.38 -4.55 1.23
CA ASN A 237 15.56 -5.07 0.53
C ASN A 237 15.25 -5.67 -0.87
N GLY A 238 14.16 -5.31 -1.51
CA GLY A 238 13.74 -5.87 -2.81
C GLY A 238 14.70 -5.61 -3.96
N TYR A 239 15.52 -4.57 -3.87
CA TYR A 239 16.54 -4.20 -4.85
C TYR A 239 17.97 -4.65 -4.47
N GLU A 240 18.14 -5.15 -3.25
CA GLU A 240 19.47 -5.54 -2.72
C GLU A 240 20.15 -6.61 -3.54
N LYS A 241 19.44 -7.69 -3.88
CA LYS A 241 20.01 -8.83 -4.60
C LYS A 241 20.53 -8.47 -6.00
N LEU A 242 19.88 -7.53 -6.69
CA LEU A 242 20.20 -7.16 -8.06
C LEU A 242 21.12 -5.95 -8.17
N PHE A 243 20.97 -5.00 -7.26
CA PHE A 243 21.62 -3.69 -7.35
C PHE A 243 22.43 -3.32 -6.11
N GLY A 244 22.35 -4.09 -5.03
CA GLY A 244 23.01 -3.77 -3.76
C GLY A 244 22.38 -2.56 -3.05
N LEU A 245 21.13 -2.24 -3.35
CA LEU A 245 20.45 -1.05 -2.84
C LEU A 245 19.19 -1.43 -2.05
N THR A 246 18.95 -0.72 -0.96
CA THR A 246 17.74 -0.77 -0.14
C THR A 246 16.91 0.47 -0.45
N HIS A 247 15.61 0.30 -0.68
CA HIS A 247 14.68 1.41 -0.79
C HIS A 247 14.11 1.72 0.59
N ARG A 248 14.19 2.97 0.99
CA ARG A 248 13.58 3.53 2.22
C ARG A 248 12.61 4.63 1.83
N ARG A 249 11.44 4.64 2.45
CA ARG A 249 10.43 5.68 2.30
C ARG A 249 10.01 6.22 3.66
N ARG A 250 9.91 7.54 3.77
CA ARG A 250 9.33 8.24 4.92
C ARG A 250 8.09 8.99 4.47
N LEU A 251 7.04 8.96 5.27
CA LEU A 251 5.80 9.70 5.03
C LEU A 251 5.42 10.44 6.32
N PHE A 252 5.24 11.74 6.23
CA PHE A 252 4.79 12.58 7.34
C PHE A 252 3.50 13.30 6.99
N LEU A 253 2.41 12.91 7.64
CA LEU A 253 1.11 13.59 7.53
C LEU A 253 1.00 14.61 8.66
N TYR A 254 0.95 15.90 8.29
CA TYR A 254 0.81 16.99 9.25
C TYR A 254 -0.53 16.96 9.97
N ALA A 255 -0.54 17.45 11.21
CA ALA A 255 -1.76 17.72 11.96
C ALA A 255 -2.67 18.67 11.15
N GLY A 256 -3.99 18.36 11.10
CA GLY A 256 -4.92 19.07 10.19
C GLY A 256 -5.08 18.43 8.82
N GLY A 257 -4.12 17.61 8.36
CA GLY A 257 -4.23 16.84 7.10
C GLY A 257 -4.08 17.67 5.83
N GLU A 258 -3.52 18.87 5.92
CA GLU A 258 -3.38 19.78 4.76
C GLU A 258 -2.11 19.52 3.95
N GLU A 259 -1.16 18.75 4.51
CA GLU A 259 0.10 18.46 3.86
C GLU A 259 0.57 17.04 4.19
N LEU A 260 0.96 16.30 3.14
CA LEU A 260 1.71 15.06 3.24
C LEU A 260 3.08 15.29 2.63
N ARG A 261 4.13 15.11 3.42
CA ARG A 261 5.51 15.08 2.91
C ARG A 261 6.01 13.66 2.84
N GLY A 262 6.82 13.41 1.83
CA GLY A 262 7.50 12.15 1.66
C GLY A 262 8.94 12.30 1.27
N GLU A 263 9.69 11.26 1.56
CA GLU A 263 11.09 11.12 1.19
C GLU A 263 11.31 9.70 0.69
N ASP A 264 11.86 9.57 -0.50
CA ASP A 264 12.33 8.29 -1.02
C ASP A 264 13.84 8.30 -1.08
N MET A 265 14.46 7.25 -0.55
CA MET A 265 15.91 7.07 -0.55
C MET A 265 16.27 5.70 -1.11
N LEU A 266 17.32 5.68 -1.92
CA LEU A 266 18.06 4.48 -2.26
C LEU A 266 19.39 4.57 -1.53
N VAL A 267 19.70 3.58 -0.71
CA VAL A 267 20.93 3.53 0.09
C VAL A 267 21.65 2.21 -0.17
N ALA A 268 22.99 2.25 -0.14
CA ALA A 268 23.77 1.03 -0.27
C ALA A 268 23.40 0.04 0.84
N SER A 269 23.21 -1.22 0.48
CA SER A 269 22.94 -2.28 1.45
C SER A 269 24.19 -2.61 2.24
N GLU A 270 24.02 -2.82 3.54
CA GLU A 270 25.08 -3.32 4.43
C GLU A 270 25.40 -4.80 4.19
N ALA A 271 24.50 -5.54 3.53
CA ALA A 271 24.71 -6.94 3.21
C ALA A 271 25.73 -7.12 2.09
N PRO A 272 26.63 -8.13 2.20
CA PRO A 272 27.59 -8.41 1.14
C PRO A 272 26.86 -8.76 -0.17
N PRO A 273 27.35 -8.28 -1.34
CA PRO A 273 26.73 -8.56 -2.62
C PRO A 273 26.62 -10.07 -2.85
N SER A 274 25.45 -10.50 -3.34
CA SER A 274 25.19 -11.92 -3.63
C SER A 274 26.22 -12.46 -4.65
N LEU A 275 26.46 -13.78 -4.63
CA LEU A 275 27.35 -14.43 -5.61
C LEU A 275 26.92 -14.10 -7.06
N MET A 276 25.63 -14.03 -7.33
CA MET A 276 25.11 -13.67 -8.66
C MET A 276 25.41 -12.21 -9.04
N ALA A 277 25.36 -11.29 -8.09
CA ALA A 277 25.76 -9.90 -8.32
C ALA A 277 27.29 -9.77 -8.57
N ARG A 278 28.09 -10.65 -7.97
CA ARG A 278 29.54 -10.72 -8.19
C ARG A 278 29.90 -11.33 -9.56
N LEU A 279 29.15 -12.36 -10.01
CA LEU A 279 29.37 -13.05 -11.28
C LEU A 279 28.83 -12.28 -12.49
N HIS A 280 27.82 -11.45 -12.28
CA HIS A 280 27.23 -10.58 -13.31
C HIS A 280 27.23 -9.14 -12.80
N PRO A 281 28.38 -8.47 -12.77
CA PRO A 281 28.45 -7.06 -12.43
C PRO A 281 27.60 -6.30 -13.47
N ARG A 282 26.41 -5.87 -13.05
CA ARG A 282 25.64 -4.89 -13.83
C ARG A 282 26.32 -3.54 -13.72
N ALA A 283 25.87 -2.60 -14.56
CA ALA A 283 26.42 -1.25 -14.57
C ALA A 283 26.67 -0.75 -13.14
N PRO A 284 27.79 -0.06 -12.91
CA PRO A 284 28.12 0.47 -11.58
C PRO A 284 26.87 1.09 -10.98
N ALA A 285 26.58 0.81 -9.72
CA ALA A 285 25.42 1.38 -8.99
C ALA A 285 25.38 2.94 -9.04
N GLU A 286 26.39 3.52 -9.66
CA GLU A 286 26.62 4.96 -9.77
C GLU A 286 25.77 5.68 -10.82
N LEU A 287 25.07 4.96 -11.73
CA LEU A 287 24.28 5.57 -12.82
C LEU A 287 22.97 4.81 -13.09
N LEU A 288 22.34 4.24 -12.07
CA LEU A 288 21.08 3.54 -12.25
C LEU A 288 19.92 4.53 -12.28
N PRO A 289 19.08 4.54 -13.34
CA PRO A 289 17.89 5.36 -13.36
C PRO A 289 16.86 4.81 -12.39
N PHE A 290 16.09 5.71 -11.77
CA PHE A 290 14.91 5.34 -11.00
C PHE A 290 13.73 6.25 -11.35
N THR A 291 12.53 5.76 -11.09
CA THR A 291 11.30 6.53 -11.19
C THR A 291 10.49 6.36 -9.91
N ILE A 292 9.89 7.46 -9.41
CA ILE A 292 8.88 7.41 -8.36
C ILE A 292 7.55 7.74 -9.02
N ARG A 293 6.58 6.86 -8.88
CA ARG A 293 5.26 6.99 -9.51
C ARG A 293 4.20 7.32 -8.49
N PHE A 294 3.30 8.23 -8.85
CA PHE A 294 2.11 8.59 -8.10
C PHE A 294 0.93 8.51 -9.06
N HIS A 295 0.25 7.37 -9.06
CA HIS A 295 -0.95 7.18 -9.88
C HIS A 295 -2.10 8.00 -9.31
N LEU A 296 -2.79 8.75 -10.16
CA LEU A 296 -3.91 9.58 -9.76
C LEU A 296 -5.23 8.84 -9.98
N HIS A 297 -6.22 9.13 -9.12
CA HIS A 297 -7.56 8.62 -9.36
C HIS A 297 -8.13 9.26 -10.63
N PRO A 298 -8.88 8.53 -11.48
CA PRO A 298 -9.38 9.05 -12.75
C PRO A 298 -10.36 10.22 -12.64
N ASP A 299 -10.90 10.51 -11.45
CA ASP A 299 -11.72 11.69 -11.19
C ASP A 299 -10.88 12.92 -10.78
N ALA A 300 -9.58 12.76 -10.57
CA ALA A 300 -8.64 13.87 -10.37
C ALA A 300 -8.12 14.36 -11.73
N ARG A 301 -7.94 15.67 -11.87
CA ARG A 301 -7.38 16.30 -13.08
C ARG A 301 -6.07 16.97 -12.75
N ALA A 302 -5.01 16.58 -13.42
CA ALA A 302 -3.69 17.11 -13.18
C ALA A 302 -3.26 18.08 -14.31
N SER A 303 -2.43 19.05 -13.94
CA SER A 303 -1.74 19.92 -14.89
C SER A 303 -0.34 20.24 -14.39
N LEU A 304 0.66 19.98 -15.24
CA LEU A 304 2.04 20.32 -14.97
C LEU A 304 2.23 21.82 -15.15
N ALA A 305 2.91 22.47 -14.21
CA ALA A 305 3.27 23.88 -14.34
C ALA A 305 4.22 24.07 -15.53
N HIS A 306 4.17 25.25 -16.16
CA HIS A 306 4.93 25.54 -17.38
C HIS A 306 6.46 25.41 -17.20
N ASP A 307 6.94 25.66 -15.99
CA ASP A 307 8.36 25.54 -15.61
C ASP A 307 8.74 24.12 -15.14
N GLY A 308 7.79 23.16 -15.16
CA GLY A 308 8.01 21.78 -14.70
C GLY A 308 8.21 21.63 -13.19
N SER A 309 8.09 22.71 -12.42
CA SER A 309 8.46 22.70 -10.98
C SER A 309 7.43 22.03 -10.08
N ASN A 310 6.18 21.92 -10.53
CA ASN A 310 5.10 21.36 -9.72
C ASN A 310 3.91 20.90 -10.58
N VAL A 311 3.05 20.07 -10.00
CA VAL A 311 1.80 19.63 -10.60
C VAL A 311 0.65 20.12 -9.75
N LEU A 312 -0.33 20.74 -10.38
CA LEU A 312 -1.60 21.11 -9.77
C LEU A 312 -2.61 20.00 -10.03
N VAL A 313 -3.29 19.54 -8.99
CA VAL A 313 -4.30 18.50 -9.10
C VAL A 313 -5.62 19.01 -8.52
N MET A 314 -6.65 18.99 -9.35
CA MET A 314 -8.02 19.33 -8.96
C MET A 314 -8.82 18.06 -8.71
N LEU A 315 -9.35 17.90 -7.52
CA LEU A 315 -10.21 16.79 -7.14
C LEU A 315 -11.66 17.00 -7.55
N ALA A 316 -12.44 15.93 -7.64
CA ALA A 316 -13.86 15.98 -8.03
C ALA A 316 -14.73 16.86 -7.11
N ASN A 317 -14.32 17.04 -5.86
CA ASN A 317 -15.01 17.91 -4.89
C ASN A 317 -14.62 19.40 -5.01
N GLY A 318 -13.78 19.77 -5.99
CA GLY A 318 -13.30 21.13 -6.21
C GLY A 318 -12.08 21.52 -5.35
N GLU A 319 -11.55 20.62 -4.54
CA GLU A 319 -10.32 20.88 -3.78
C GLU A 319 -9.09 20.83 -4.69
N GLY A 320 -8.22 21.84 -4.58
CA GLY A 320 -6.93 21.87 -5.26
C GLY A 320 -5.82 21.32 -4.38
N TRP A 321 -4.94 20.54 -4.97
CA TRP A 321 -3.70 20.05 -4.36
C TRP A 321 -2.50 20.40 -5.25
N GLN A 322 -1.38 20.68 -4.62
CA GLN A 322 -0.11 20.92 -5.31
C GLN A 322 0.87 19.80 -4.95
N PHE A 323 1.45 19.19 -5.98
CA PHE A 323 2.57 18.27 -5.84
C PHE A 323 3.87 18.98 -6.20
N ARG A 324 4.92 18.73 -5.42
CA ARG A 324 6.28 19.20 -5.67
C ARG A 324 7.26 18.10 -5.33
N ALA A 325 8.35 18.02 -6.06
CA ALA A 325 9.46 17.14 -5.76
C ALA A 325 10.80 17.84 -6.00
N GLY A 326 11.82 17.39 -5.28
CA GLY A 326 13.19 17.88 -5.45
C GLY A 326 14.16 16.95 -4.74
N GLY A 327 15.39 16.83 -5.24
CA GLY A 327 16.42 15.95 -4.69
C GLY A 327 17.71 16.67 -4.36
N ALA A 328 18.47 16.14 -3.40
CA ALA A 328 19.85 16.53 -3.20
C ALA A 328 20.74 15.75 -4.18
N GLY A 329 21.43 16.43 -5.07
CA GLY A 329 22.51 15.86 -5.89
C GLY A 329 22.17 15.41 -7.31
N GLY A 330 20.94 15.56 -7.77
CA GLY A 330 20.56 15.29 -9.18
C GLY A 330 19.28 16.02 -9.55
N THR A 331 19.13 16.39 -10.81
CA THR A 331 17.88 16.94 -11.34
C THR A 331 16.83 15.84 -11.31
N SER A 332 15.82 15.98 -10.46
CA SER A 332 14.62 15.17 -10.56
C SER A 332 13.63 15.89 -11.47
N ASP A 333 13.37 15.32 -12.62
CA ASP A 333 12.37 15.85 -13.54
C ASP A 333 10.99 15.33 -13.14
N ILE A 334 10.00 16.21 -13.19
CA ILE A 334 8.60 15.86 -12.97
C ILE A 334 7.91 15.81 -14.33
N THR A 335 7.27 14.70 -14.64
CA THR A 335 6.43 14.54 -15.83
C THR A 335 5.03 14.09 -15.44
N LEU A 336 4.07 14.37 -16.33
CA LEU A 336 2.71 13.87 -16.24
C LEU A 336 2.50 12.88 -17.39
N GLU A 337 2.21 11.64 -17.06
CA GLU A 337 2.08 10.53 -18.01
C GLU A 337 0.70 9.90 -17.93
N GLU A 338 0.28 9.28 -19.03
CA GLU A 338 -0.94 8.48 -19.03
C GLU A 338 -0.75 7.17 -18.25
N THR A 339 -1.81 6.75 -17.60
CA THR A 339 -1.89 5.47 -16.91
C THR A 339 -3.30 4.90 -16.98
N VAL A 340 -3.49 3.73 -16.38
CA VAL A 340 -4.78 3.02 -16.34
C VAL A 340 -5.20 2.80 -14.89
N TYR A 341 -6.50 2.91 -14.65
CA TYR A 341 -7.13 2.59 -13.39
C TYR A 341 -8.08 1.40 -13.52
N LEU A 342 -7.86 0.38 -12.71
CA LEU A 342 -8.58 -0.88 -12.72
C LEU A 342 -9.37 -1.11 -11.41
N GLY A 343 -9.34 -0.13 -10.50
CA GLY A 343 -9.90 -0.25 -9.15
C GLY A 343 -11.42 -0.35 -9.11
N ALA A 344 -12.11 0.33 -10.02
CA ALA A 344 -13.57 0.29 -10.10
C ALA A 344 -14.13 -1.00 -10.77
N GLY A 345 -13.25 -1.94 -11.16
CA GLY A 345 -13.63 -3.09 -11.96
C GLY A 345 -13.62 -2.77 -13.43
N GLU A 346 -14.65 -3.17 -14.19
CA GLU A 346 -14.75 -2.94 -15.63
C GLU A 346 -15.75 -1.85 -15.96
N PRO A 347 -15.51 -1.09 -17.06
CA PRO A 347 -14.29 -1.09 -17.88
C PRO A 347 -13.09 -0.43 -17.20
N ALA A 348 -11.87 -0.76 -17.67
CA ALA A 348 -10.67 -0.04 -17.28
C ALA A 348 -10.84 1.46 -17.62
N ARG A 349 -10.43 2.33 -16.70
CA ARG A 349 -10.53 3.78 -16.86
C ARG A 349 -9.14 4.37 -17.16
N ARG A 350 -9.10 5.29 -18.10
CA ARG A 350 -7.90 6.10 -18.36
C ARG A 350 -7.67 7.06 -17.19
N SER A 351 -6.42 7.22 -16.79
CA SER A 351 -6.01 8.15 -15.74
C SER A 351 -4.62 8.72 -16.05
N GLU A 352 -4.09 9.50 -15.13
CA GLU A 352 -2.78 10.13 -15.20
C GLU A 352 -1.93 9.68 -14.00
N GLN A 353 -0.62 9.79 -14.17
CA GLN A 353 0.34 9.59 -13.08
C GLN A 353 1.38 10.69 -13.09
N ILE A 354 1.80 11.14 -11.92
CA ILE A 354 2.97 11.97 -11.77
C ILE A 354 4.18 11.04 -11.68
N VAL A 355 5.19 11.29 -12.49
CA VAL A 355 6.43 10.53 -12.51
C VAL A 355 7.59 11.46 -12.17
N VAL A 356 8.34 11.11 -11.14
CA VAL A 356 9.58 11.78 -10.74
C VAL A 356 10.73 10.88 -11.14
N THR A 357 11.57 11.34 -12.05
CA THR A 357 12.74 10.60 -12.54
C THR A 357 14.02 11.08 -11.87
N GLY A 358 14.98 10.20 -11.73
CA GLY A 358 16.28 10.53 -11.20
C GLY A 358 17.31 9.44 -11.46
N THR A 359 18.54 9.68 -11.05
CA THR A 359 19.66 8.73 -11.19
C THR A 359 20.34 8.55 -9.84
N VAL A 360 20.65 7.29 -9.52
CA VAL A 360 21.48 6.98 -8.36
C VAL A 360 22.90 7.50 -8.61
N LEU A 361 23.42 8.28 -7.68
CA LEU A 361 24.79 8.81 -7.74
C LEU A 361 25.62 8.25 -6.58
N ARG A 362 26.77 7.66 -6.88
CA ARG A 362 27.70 7.09 -5.86
C ARG A 362 27.01 6.11 -4.89
N GLY A 363 26.08 5.29 -5.41
CA GLY A 363 25.38 4.29 -4.62
C GLY A 363 24.26 4.82 -3.72
N ALA A 364 23.86 6.08 -3.88
CA ALA A 364 22.77 6.68 -3.12
C ALA A 364 21.89 7.60 -3.98
N ALA A 365 20.64 7.75 -3.58
CA ALA A 365 19.73 8.76 -4.11
C ALA A 365 18.75 9.18 -3.02
N LYS A 366 18.33 10.45 -3.05
CA LYS A 366 17.33 10.98 -2.13
C LYS A 366 16.43 11.96 -2.89
N VAL A 367 15.13 11.76 -2.79
CA VAL A 367 14.12 12.66 -3.35
C VAL A 367 13.13 13.02 -2.24
N ASN A 368 12.96 14.30 -2.00
CA ASN A 368 11.91 14.85 -1.15
C ASN A 368 10.73 15.25 -2.02
N TRP A 369 9.51 14.99 -1.56
CA TRP A 369 8.31 15.42 -2.26
C TRP A 369 7.21 15.80 -1.26
N ALA A 370 6.25 16.59 -1.73
CA ALA A 370 5.13 17.02 -0.91
C ALA A 370 3.85 17.15 -1.72
N TRP A 371 2.76 16.74 -1.08
CA TRP A 371 1.38 17.05 -1.46
C TRP A 371 0.85 18.09 -0.50
N LYS A 372 0.45 19.26 -1.01
CA LYS A 372 -0.09 20.35 -0.21
C LYS A 372 -1.43 20.79 -0.72
N ARG A 373 -2.43 20.86 0.16
CA ARG A 373 -3.76 21.38 -0.13
C ARG A 373 -3.68 22.88 -0.37
N LEU A 374 -4.29 23.34 -1.44
CA LEU A 374 -4.37 24.75 -1.76
C LEU A 374 -5.56 25.38 -1.00
N SER A 375 -5.28 26.45 -0.25
CA SER A 375 -6.35 27.24 0.36
C SER A 375 -7.01 28.08 -0.72
N SER A 376 -8.33 28.23 -0.66
CA SER A 376 -9.13 29.04 -1.60
C SER A 376 -8.74 30.53 -1.66
N ARG A 377 -7.75 30.98 -0.87
CA ARG A 377 -7.39 32.40 -0.69
C ARG A 377 -6.00 32.82 -1.19
N HIS A 378 -5.17 31.93 -1.76
CA HIS A 378 -3.80 32.31 -2.12
C HIS A 378 -3.45 32.01 -3.58
N HIS A 379 -3.82 32.96 -4.48
CA HIS A 379 -3.07 33.20 -5.71
C HIS A 379 -1.95 34.20 -5.42
N THR A 380 -0.97 33.86 -4.61
CA THR A 380 0.26 34.65 -4.48
C THR A 380 1.37 33.97 -5.28
N LYS A 381 1.89 34.71 -6.26
CA LYS A 381 3.12 34.45 -7.04
C LYS A 381 4.36 34.53 -6.12
N ALA A 382 4.47 33.73 -5.08
CA ALA A 382 5.73 33.61 -4.36
C ALA A 382 6.52 32.45 -4.96
N ALA A 383 7.80 32.68 -5.23
CA ALA A 383 8.72 31.61 -5.64
C ALA A 383 8.64 30.45 -4.61
N PRO A 384 8.60 29.20 -5.08
CA PRO A 384 8.44 28.07 -4.18
C PRO A 384 9.63 27.99 -3.23
N ALA A 385 9.37 28.04 -1.92
CA ALA A 385 10.38 27.75 -0.92
C ALA A 385 10.92 26.32 -1.09
N PRO A 386 12.20 26.06 -0.79
CA PRO A 386 12.75 24.71 -0.82
C PRO A 386 11.92 23.78 0.08
N LEU A 387 11.83 22.51 -0.32
CA LEU A 387 11.13 21.49 0.48
C LEU A 387 11.92 21.32 1.78
N PRO A 388 11.33 21.60 2.96
CA PRO A 388 12.01 21.39 4.23
C PRO A 388 12.24 19.90 4.46
N GLU A 389 13.30 19.58 5.20
CA GLU A 389 13.60 18.21 5.61
C GLU A 389 12.49 17.65 6.50
N LEU A 390 12.31 16.33 6.43
CA LEU A 390 11.39 15.63 7.33
C LEU A 390 12.00 15.60 8.75
N PRO A 391 11.18 15.65 9.81
CA PRO A 391 11.66 15.46 11.16
C PRO A 391 12.34 14.10 11.30
N ASP A 392 13.44 14.02 12.05
CA ASP A 392 14.08 12.76 12.38
C ASP A 392 13.21 11.94 13.34
N LEU A 393 13.29 10.62 13.23
CA LEU A 393 12.71 9.74 14.23
C LEU A 393 13.51 9.88 15.53
N GLU A 394 12.83 10.21 16.63
CA GLU A 394 13.45 10.11 17.95
C GLU A 394 13.86 8.66 18.18
N VAL A 395 15.14 8.44 18.41
CA VAL A 395 15.65 7.13 18.87
C VAL A 395 15.24 7.02 20.33
N PRO A 396 14.43 6.03 20.74
CA PRO A 396 14.17 5.82 22.15
C PRO A 396 15.52 5.63 22.84
N ALA A 397 15.77 6.39 23.91
CA ALA A 397 16.95 6.19 24.74
C ALA A 397 17.03 4.70 25.08
N SER A 398 18.15 4.06 24.75
CA SER A 398 18.38 2.66 25.11
C SER A 398 18.17 2.58 26.63
N GLU A 399 17.24 1.72 27.06
CA GLU A 399 17.18 1.30 28.44
C GLU A 399 18.58 0.76 28.77
N ALA A 400 19.32 1.52 29.58
CA ALA A 400 20.59 1.08 30.13
C ALA A 400 20.28 -0.21 30.89
N GLU A 401 20.91 -1.32 30.50
CA GLU A 401 20.89 -2.54 31.29
C GLU A 401 21.32 -2.14 32.72
N PRO A 402 20.57 -2.55 33.75
CA PRO A 402 21.02 -2.38 35.10
C PRO A 402 22.28 -3.23 35.31
N ASP A 403 23.39 -2.58 35.69
CA ASP A 403 24.61 -3.23 36.11
C ASP A 403 24.26 -4.34 37.11
N ALA A 404 24.59 -5.58 36.75
CA ALA A 404 24.53 -6.72 37.66
C ALA A 404 25.74 -6.62 38.62
N GLU A 405 25.46 -6.32 39.85
CA GLU A 405 26.35 -6.64 41.01
C GLU A 405 26.19 -8.12 41.40
#